data_26aa730d2b9e29a4de3d086e1fb4c743
#
_entry.id   26aa730d2b9e29a4de3d086e1fb4c743
#
_cell.length_a   1.000
_cell.length_b   1.000
_cell.length_c   1.000
_cell.angle_alpha   90.00
_cell.angle_beta   90.00
_cell.angle_gamma   90.00
#
_symmetry.space_group_name_H-M   'P 1'
#
loop_
_entity.id
_entity.type
_entity.pdbx_description
1 polymer ?
#
loop_
_entity_poly.entity_id
_entity_poly.type
_entity_poly.pdbx_seq_one_letter_code
_entity_poly.pdbx_strand_id
1 'polypeptide(L)'
;TGMLAGNGTIRAGVKGYAPGKLSKEEVHQVWKAVEESLAAGALGISLGIAYAPEFEYDRDGLVEALQPLKGTDIPITTHIRNEGDGILLALQEVISVAEELQIPLHVSHMKCIGRKNWGETPVKILKLFDQAAERGVKVDFDLYPYLTGSTQLVHLLPPQFQEGGTDAICARLADPSCRKEITKVLKQPSDIFENIVELAGFERIYASTLHTEKFRSFAGQSIAKIAEQFGQDPYD
;
A
#
# COMPACT_ATOMS: atom_id res chain seq x y z
N THR A 1 3.19 19.30 15.98
CA THR A 1 2.54 18.38 15.01
C THR A 1 2.88 18.90 13.63
N GLY A 2 3.37 18.03 12.76
CA GLY A 2 3.65 18.35 11.36
C GLY A 2 2.83 17.47 10.44
N MET A 3 2.66 17.90 9.20
CA MET A 3 1.94 17.17 8.16
C MET A 3 2.89 16.69 7.10
N LEU A 4 2.62 15.52 6.51
CA LEU A 4 3.25 15.03 5.30
C LEU A 4 2.28 15.24 4.13
N ALA A 5 2.79 15.60 2.97
CA ALA A 5 1.98 15.64 1.76
C ALA A 5 1.84 14.23 1.18
N GLY A 6 0.61 13.80 0.91
CA GLY A 6 0.35 12.48 0.34
C GLY A 6 0.61 12.44 -1.17
N ASN A 7 1.60 11.66 -1.61
CA ASN A 7 1.90 11.52 -3.03
C ASN A 7 0.74 10.91 -3.81
N GLY A 8 -0.01 9.97 -3.21
CA GLY A 8 -1.23 9.43 -3.81
C GLY A 8 -2.30 10.50 -4.06
N THR A 9 -2.45 11.45 -3.12
CA THR A 9 -3.35 12.60 -3.29
C THR A 9 -2.87 13.53 -4.42
N ILE A 10 -1.55 13.79 -4.48
CA ILE A 10 -0.94 14.59 -5.55
C ILE A 10 -1.17 13.90 -6.90
N ARG A 11 -0.87 12.60 -7.01
CA ARG A 11 -1.08 11.85 -8.24
C ARG A 11 -2.55 11.82 -8.66
N ALA A 12 -3.47 11.62 -7.71
CA ALA A 12 -4.90 11.67 -7.99
C ALA A 12 -5.37 13.07 -8.46
N GLY A 13 -4.77 14.13 -7.94
CA GLY A 13 -5.05 15.50 -8.39
C GLY A 13 -4.58 15.76 -9.82
N VAL A 14 -3.50 15.11 -10.27
CA VAL A 14 -2.93 15.29 -11.61
C VAL A 14 -3.59 14.38 -12.66
N LYS A 15 -3.74 13.08 -12.34
CA LYS A 15 -4.18 12.04 -13.30
C LYS A 15 -5.50 11.36 -12.92
N GLY A 16 -6.03 11.66 -11.75
CA GLY A 16 -7.15 10.89 -11.20
C GLY A 16 -6.73 9.46 -10.85
N TYR A 17 -7.69 8.54 -11.00
CA TYR A 17 -7.48 7.11 -10.80
C TYR A 17 -7.27 6.35 -12.12
N ALA A 18 -6.88 7.07 -13.17
CA ALA A 18 -6.57 6.44 -14.45
C ALA A 18 -5.29 5.60 -14.36
N PRO A 19 -5.30 4.37 -14.90
CA PRO A 19 -4.12 3.50 -14.87
C PRO A 19 -2.97 4.02 -15.73
N GLY A 20 -1.81 3.44 -15.53
CA GLY A 20 -0.61 3.66 -16.34
C GLY A 20 0.29 4.79 -15.84
N LYS A 21 1.47 4.85 -16.44
CA LYS A 21 2.52 5.82 -16.08
C LYS A 21 2.08 7.26 -16.31
N LEU A 22 2.70 8.17 -15.59
CA LEU A 22 2.56 9.61 -15.83
C LEU A 22 3.26 9.99 -17.14
N SER A 23 2.64 10.90 -17.90
CA SER A 23 3.33 11.60 -18.99
C SER A 23 4.31 12.62 -18.43
N LYS A 24 5.24 13.12 -19.25
CA LYS A 24 6.19 14.15 -18.85
C LYS A 24 5.50 15.40 -18.29
N GLU A 25 4.39 15.79 -18.87
CA GLU A 25 3.61 16.94 -18.41
C GLU A 25 2.97 16.68 -17.03
N GLU A 26 2.41 15.48 -16.83
CA GLU A 26 1.87 15.06 -15.54
C GLU A 26 2.96 14.98 -14.46
N VAL A 27 4.16 14.50 -14.80
CA VAL A 27 5.32 14.51 -13.89
C VAL A 27 5.66 15.92 -13.45
N HIS A 28 5.72 16.90 -14.36
CA HIS A 28 5.98 18.30 -13.99
C HIS A 28 4.87 18.88 -13.08
N GLN A 29 3.62 18.47 -13.29
CA GLN A 29 2.52 18.86 -12.39
C GLN A 29 2.69 18.24 -10.99
N VAL A 30 3.15 16.98 -10.90
CA VAL A 30 3.49 16.33 -9.62
C VAL A 30 4.62 17.10 -8.92
N TRP A 31 5.70 17.46 -9.63
CA TRP A 31 6.82 18.22 -9.06
C TRP A 31 6.34 19.55 -8.46
N LYS A 32 5.56 20.30 -9.24
CA LYS A 32 4.99 21.57 -8.78
C LYS A 32 4.16 21.39 -7.50
N ALA A 33 3.29 20.36 -7.46
CA ALA A 33 2.47 20.08 -6.29
C ALA A 33 3.30 19.66 -5.06
N VAL A 34 4.38 18.90 -5.26
CA VAL A 34 5.36 18.57 -4.20
C VAL A 34 6.00 19.84 -3.66
N GLU A 35 6.56 20.69 -4.52
CA GLU A 35 7.22 21.94 -4.15
C GLU A 35 6.27 22.91 -3.43
N GLU A 36 5.03 23.06 -3.92
CA GLU A 36 3.99 23.88 -3.28
C GLU A 36 3.60 23.34 -1.90
N SER A 37 3.50 22.01 -1.74
CA SER A 37 3.21 21.38 -0.47
C SER A 37 4.32 21.62 0.57
N LEU A 38 5.57 21.50 0.16
CA LEU A 38 6.73 21.77 1.01
C LEU A 38 6.80 23.26 1.37
N ALA A 39 6.57 24.17 0.43
CA ALA A 39 6.51 25.60 0.68
C ALA A 39 5.36 25.99 1.62
N ALA A 40 4.26 25.23 1.62
CA ALA A 40 3.14 25.39 2.56
C ALA A 40 3.42 24.81 3.95
N GLY A 41 4.58 24.16 4.17
CA GLY A 41 5.02 23.68 5.47
C GLY A 41 4.86 22.17 5.69
N ALA A 42 4.67 21.37 4.63
CA ALA A 42 4.77 19.92 4.74
C ALA A 42 6.20 19.51 5.14
N LEU A 43 6.33 18.57 6.08
CA LEU A 43 7.62 18.11 6.60
C LEU A 43 8.25 16.99 5.78
N GLY A 44 7.53 16.44 4.81
CA GLY A 44 7.98 15.35 3.95
C GLY A 44 6.84 14.88 3.06
N ILE A 45 7.09 13.81 2.34
CA ILE A 45 6.13 13.18 1.42
C ILE A 45 5.78 11.78 1.94
N SER A 46 4.48 11.46 2.00
CA SER A 46 4.02 10.11 2.33
C SER A 46 3.62 9.33 1.09
N LEU A 47 4.01 8.07 1.05
CA LEU A 47 3.74 7.13 -0.03
C LEU A 47 2.87 5.98 0.47
N GLY A 48 1.93 5.53 -0.35
CA GLY A 48 1.13 4.32 -0.13
C GLY A 48 1.13 3.45 -1.39
N ILE A 49 2.31 2.96 -1.77
CA ILE A 49 2.56 2.32 -3.07
C ILE A 49 1.91 0.93 -3.23
N ALA A 50 1.27 0.41 -2.19
CA ALA A 50 0.39 -0.75 -2.29
C ALA A 50 -1.02 -0.40 -2.81
N TYR A 51 -1.40 0.87 -2.84
CA TYR A 51 -2.76 1.33 -3.08
C TYR A 51 -2.90 2.13 -4.37
N ALA A 52 -4.08 2.01 -5.03
CA ALA A 52 -4.42 2.89 -6.14
C ALA A 52 -4.58 4.35 -5.64
N PRO A 53 -4.10 5.36 -6.38
CA PRO A 53 -3.44 5.26 -7.67
C PRO A 53 -1.92 5.11 -7.63
N GLU A 54 -1.26 5.08 -6.46
CA GLU A 54 0.21 5.01 -6.35
C GLU A 54 0.79 3.66 -6.78
N PHE A 55 -0.02 2.59 -6.74
CA PHE A 55 0.37 1.27 -7.22
C PHE A 55 0.90 1.29 -8.67
N GLU A 56 0.47 2.25 -9.46
CA GLU A 56 0.87 2.45 -10.86
C GLU A 56 2.33 2.94 -11.04
N TYR A 57 2.98 3.41 -9.97
CA TYR A 57 4.39 3.72 -10.04
C TYR A 57 5.22 2.45 -10.01
N ASP A 58 6.15 2.31 -10.94
CA ASP A 58 7.31 1.47 -10.76
C ASP A 58 8.43 2.25 -10.04
N ARG A 59 9.53 1.58 -9.74
CA ARG A 59 10.68 2.17 -9.06
C ARG A 59 11.18 3.46 -9.74
N ASP A 60 11.30 3.44 -11.07
CA ASP A 60 11.80 4.58 -11.84
C ASP A 60 10.77 5.73 -11.87
N GLY A 61 9.49 5.40 -11.95
CA GLY A 61 8.41 6.38 -11.81
C GLY A 61 8.38 7.06 -10.44
N LEU A 62 8.71 6.35 -9.36
CA LEU A 62 8.88 6.94 -8.03
C LEU A 62 10.08 7.90 -8.00
N VAL A 63 11.22 7.50 -8.54
CA VAL A 63 12.41 8.37 -8.65
C VAL A 63 12.08 9.63 -9.45
N GLU A 64 11.38 9.48 -10.58
CA GLU A 64 10.98 10.61 -11.40
C GLU A 64 10.01 11.54 -10.68
N ALA A 65 8.98 11.01 -10.04
CA ALA A 65 7.97 11.79 -9.32
C ALA A 65 8.56 12.57 -8.12
N LEU A 66 9.58 12.02 -7.46
CA LEU A 66 10.19 12.57 -6.24
C LEU A 66 11.47 13.38 -6.52
N GLN A 67 11.82 13.67 -7.78
CA GLN A 67 13.00 14.48 -8.14
C GLN A 67 13.13 15.81 -7.37
N PRO A 68 12.04 16.54 -7.02
CA PRO A 68 12.17 17.77 -6.22
C PRO A 68 12.82 17.58 -4.84
N LEU A 69 12.85 16.34 -4.32
CA LEU A 69 13.46 16.03 -3.03
C LEU A 69 14.95 15.71 -3.13
N LYS A 70 15.49 15.50 -4.33
CA LYS A 70 16.85 15.00 -4.53
C LYS A 70 17.92 15.80 -3.79
N GLY A 71 18.72 15.12 -2.96
CA GLY A 71 19.81 15.72 -2.19
C GLY A 71 19.35 16.59 -1.01
N THR A 72 18.09 16.51 -0.61
CA THR A 72 17.56 17.24 0.55
C THR A 72 17.52 16.35 1.80
N ASP A 73 17.32 16.95 2.97
CA ASP A 73 17.03 16.23 4.21
C ASP A 73 15.52 16.02 4.43
N ILE A 74 14.69 16.22 3.41
CA ILE A 74 13.24 16.04 3.47
C ILE A 74 12.92 14.56 3.33
N PRO A 75 12.28 13.91 4.33
CA PRO A 75 12.04 12.48 4.30
C PRO A 75 10.88 12.09 3.40
N ILE A 76 10.96 10.88 2.85
CA ILE A 76 9.79 10.13 2.43
C ILE A 76 9.41 9.14 3.53
N THR A 77 8.10 8.98 3.78
CA THR A 77 7.56 7.90 4.60
C THR A 77 6.72 6.98 3.73
N THR A 78 6.76 5.68 3.95
CA THR A 78 6.09 4.78 3.03
C THR A 78 5.38 3.60 3.70
N HIS A 79 4.13 3.36 3.28
CA HIS A 79 3.57 2.02 3.27
C HIS A 79 4.10 1.32 2.02
N ILE A 80 4.90 0.28 2.20
CA ILE A 80 5.59 -0.41 1.10
C ILE A 80 4.62 -1.25 0.26
N ARG A 81 5.04 -1.65 -0.93
CA ARG A 81 4.21 -2.35 -1.92
C ARG A 81 3.69 -3.71 -1.46
N ASN A 82 4.43 -4.39 -0.60
CA ASN A 82 4.10 -5.73 -0.10
C ASN A 82 4.72 -5.94 1.29
N GLU A 83 3.92 -6.33 2.26
CA GLU A 83 4.33 -6.62 3.65
C GLU A 83 4.29 -8.14 3.95
N GLY A 84 3.96 -8.95 2.94
CA GLY A 84 3.92 -10.40 2.99
C GLY A 84 5.10 -11.05 2.28
N ASP A 85 4.83 -11.92 1.31
CA ASP A 85 5.85 -12.73 0.65
C ASP A 85 6.86 -11.91 -0.16
N GLY A 86 6.46 -10.78 -0.70
CA GLY A 86 7.29 -9.86 -1.46
C GLY A 86 8.01 -8.79 -0.63
N ILE A 87 7.96 -8.85 0.71
CA ILE A 87 8.43 -7.76 1.58
C ILE A 87 9.88 -7.35 1.33
N LEU A 88 10.78 -8.31 1.10
CA LEU A 88 12.20 -7.99 0.86
C LEU A 88 12.41 -7.23 -0.45
N LEU A 89 11.65 -7.57 -1.50
CA LEU A 89 11.69 -6.86 -2.78
C LEU A 89 11.09 -5.46 -2.65
N ALA A 90 9.97 -5.35 -1.93
CA ALA A 90 9.33 -4.06 -1.68
C ALA A 90 10.22 -3.10 -0.87
N LEU A 91 10.98 -3.62 0.10
CA LEU A 91 11.96 -2.83 0.84
C LEU A 91 13.15 -2.43 -0.04
N GLN A 92 13.68 -3.33 -0.85
CA GLN A 92 14.75 -3.01 -1.80
C GLN A 92 14.33 -1.93 -2.79
N GLU A 93 13.07 -1.95 -3.27
CA GLU A 93 12.50 -0.93 -4.13
C GLU A 93 12.63 0.46 -3.49
N VAL A 94 12.07 0.66 -2.30
CA VAL A 94 12.04 1.99 -1.66
C VAL A 94 13.40 2.43 -1.14
N ILE A 95 14.24 1.51 -0.67
CA ILE A 95 15.64 1.82 -0.31
C ILE A 95 16.42 2.29 -1.53
N SER A 96 16.24 1.65 -2.70
CA SER A 96 16.92 2.06 -3.93
C SER A 96 16.46 3.42 -4.43
N VAL A 97 15.18 3.78 -4.24
CA VAL A 97 14.66 5.13 -4.52
C VAL A 97 15.32 6.16 -3.62
N ALA A 98 15.37 5.91 -2.31
CA ALA A 98 15.97 6.81 -1.34
C ALA A 98 17.49 6.98 -1.58
N GLU A 99 18.18 5.89 -1.93
CA GLU A 99 19.61 5.89 -2.26
C GLU A 99 19.91 6.73 -3.51
N GLU A 100 19.13 6.56 -4.59
CA GLU A 100 19.32 7.33 -5.83
C GLU A 100 19.02 8.83 -5.66
N LEU A 101 17.98 9.14 -4.89
CA LEU A 101 17.60 10.52 -4.62
C LEU A 101 18.44 11.15 -3.50
N GLN A 102 19.20 10.37 -2.73
CA GLN A 102 19.97 10.81 -1.57
C GLN A 102 19.10 11.52 -0.53
N ILE A 103 17.96 10.91 -0.17
CA ILE A 103 16.97 11.43 0.78
C ILE A 103 16.74 10.45 1.94
N PRO A 104 16.28 10.92 3.13
CA PRO A 104 15.90 10.04 4.22
C PRO A 104 14.64 9.22 3.88
N LEU A 105 14.63 7.95 4.31
CA LEU A 105 13.52 7.03 4.17
C LEU A 105 13.04 6.57 5.54
N HIS A 106 11.74 6.69 5.79
CA HIS A 106 11.05 6.09 6.92
C HIS A 106 10.06 5.05 6.43
N VAL A 107 10.19 3.79 6.86
CA VAL A 107 9.23 2.74 6.54
C VAL A 107 8.18 2.66 7.64
N SER A 108 6.93 2.98 7.31
CA SER A 108 5.83 3.01 8.27
C SER A 108 5.37 1.60 8.66
N HIS A 109 5.01 1.43 9.95
CA HIS A 109 4.34 0.25 10.52
C HIS A 109 4.90 -1.10 10.02
N MET A 110 6.22 -1.24 10.00
CA MET A 110 6.93 -2.45 9.56
C MET A 110 6.35 -3.71 10.16
N LYS A 111 6.00 -4.67 9.35
CA LYS A 111 5.49 -5.97 9.76
C LYS A 111 5.73 -7.05 8.70
N CYS A 112 5.63 -8.32 9.11
CA CYS A 112 5.67 -9.47 8.20
C CYS A 112 4.31 -10.17 8.24
N ILE A 113 3.48 -9.98 7.22
CA ILE A 113 2.18 -10.63 7.10
C ILE A 113 2.36 -12.07 6.59
N GLY A 114 1.56 -13.00 7.15
CA GLY A 114 1.62 -14.42 6.80
C GLY A 114 2.60 -15.23 7.64
N ARG A 115 2.14 -16.37 8.15
CA ARG A 115 2.91 -17.21 9.08
C ARG A 115 4.26 -17.68 8.54
N LYS A 116 4.34 -17.94 7.24
CA LYS A 116 5.58 -18.36 6.57
C LYS A 116 6.66 -17.26 6.57
N ASN A 117 6.26 -16.02 6.77
CA ASN A 117 7.14 -14.86 6.82
C ASN A 117 7.64 -14.54 8.25
N TRP A 118 7.22 -15.29 9.26
CA TRP A 118 7.67 -15.12 10.63
C TRP A 118 9.03 -15.81 10.85
N GLY A 119 9.73 -15.42 11.90
CA GLY A 119 11.02 -16.00 12.28
C GLY A 119 12.20 -15.43 11.49
N GLU A 120 12.54 -15.97 10.34
CA GLU A 120 13.74 -15.56 9.59
C GLU A 120 13.59 -14.24 8.82
N THR A 121 12.41 -13.93 8.31
CA THR A 121 12.20 -12.74 7.49
C THR A 121 12.48 -11.43 8.22
N PRO A 122 12.06 -11.23 9.49
CA PRO A 122 12.47 -10.04 10.26
C PRO A 122 13.98 -9.88 10.39
N VAL A 123 14.73 -10.97 10.54
CA VAL A 123 16.21 -10.92 10.60
C VAL A 123 16.79 -10.47 9.25
N LYS A 124 16.23 -10.97 8.13
CA LYS A 124 16.64 -10.54 6.79
C LYS A 124 16.33 -9.06 6.54
N ILE A 125 15.18 -8.58 7.05
CA ILE A 125 14.79 -7.16 6.98
C ILE A 125 15.81 -6.29 7.72
N LEU A 126 16.12 -6.60 8.98
CA LEU A 126 17.09 -5.83 9.76
C LEU A 126 18.45 -5.79 9.06
N LYS A 127 18.91 -6.94 8.55
CA LYS A 127 20.15 -6.99 7.76
C LYS A 127 20.09 -6.10 6.50
N LEU A 128 18.94 -6.01 5.85
CA LEU A 128 18.76 -5.15 4.68
C LEU A 128 18.88 -3.66 5.06
N PHE A 129 18.31 -3.26 6.21
CA PHE A 129 18.47 -1.91 6.75
C PHE A 129 19.91 -1.60 7.13
N ASP A 130 20.59 -2.52 7.82
CA ASP A 130 22.01 -2.36 8.18
C ASP A 130 22.86 -2.14 6.92
N GLN A 131 22.68 -2.98 5.89
CA GLN A 131 23.37 -2.83 4.61
C GLN A 131 23.05 -1.51 3.89
N ALA A 132 21.83 -1.01 3.98
CA ALA A 132 21.47 0.29 3.42
C ALA A 132 22.18 1.43 4.19
N ALA A 133 22.20 1.36 5.51
CA ALA A 133 22.91 2.31 6.36
C ALA A 133 24.45 2.31 6.10
N GLU A 134 25.06 1.14 5.89
CA GLU A 134 26.47 1.02 5.50
C GLU A 134 26.78 1.71 4.18
N ARG A 135 25.82 1.78 3.25
CA ARG A 135 25.93 2.54 1.99
C ARG A 135 25.61 4.03 2.13
N GLY A 136 25.27 4.48 3.35
CA GLY A 136 24.99 5.88 3.65
C GLY A 136 23.53 6.30 3.47
N VAL A 137 22.60 5.34 3.26
CA VAL A 137 21.17 5.63 3.20
C VAL A 137 20.66 5.90 4.63
N LYS A 138 20.04 7.06 4.85
CA LYS A 138 19.34 7.38 6.10
C LYS A 138 18.00 6.66 6.11
N VAL A 139 17.95 5.47 6.72
CA VAL A 139 16.74 4.64 6.74
C VAL A 139 16.38 4.25 8.16
N ASP A 140 15.11 4.38 8.49
CA ASP A 140 14.52 3.90 9.74
C ASP A 140 13.09 3.37 9.51
N PHE A 141 12.46 2.87 10.57
CA PHE A 141 11.09 2.37 10.53
C PHE A 141 10.40 2.51 11.88
N ASP A 142 9.08 2.56 11.87
CA ASP A 142 8.27 2.33 13.05
C ASP A 142 7.55 0.96 13.01
N LEU A 143 7.03 0.52 14.13
CA LEU A 143 6.19 -0.66 14.24
C LEU A 143 5.23 -0.52 15.42
N TYR A 144 4.16 -1.30 15.42
CA TYR A 144 3.23 -1.38 16.55
C TYR A 144 3.34 -2.76 17.26
N PRO A 145 3.10 -2.84 18.57
CA PRO A 145 3.29 -4.07 19.35
C PRO A 145 2.05 -4.98 19.35
N TYR A 146 1.35 -5.08 18.21
CA TYR A 146 0.14 -5.88 18.08
C TYR A 146 0.30 -6.94 16.99
N LEU A 147 -0.44 -8.06 17.14
CA LEU A 147 -0.45 -9.17 16.18
C LEU A 147 -1.52 -9.00 15.09
N THR A 148 -2.22 -7.88 15.08
CA THR A 148 -3.29 -7.57 14.13
C THR A 148 -3.00 -6.26 13.41
N GLY A 149 -3.19 -6.24 12.09
CA GLY A 149 -3.26 -5.01 11.31
C GLY A 149 -4.70 -4.52 11.16
N SER A 150 -4.88 -3.26 10.80
CA SER A 150 -6.19 -2.67 10.50
C SER A 150 -6.12 -1.91 9.17
N THR A 151 -7.05 -2.22 8.27
CA THR A 151 -7.16 -1.54 6.97
C THR A 151 -8.62 -1.56 6.50
N GLN A 152 -8.89 -0.94 5.36
CA GLN A 152 -10.22 -0.99 4.74
C GLN A 152 -10.39 -2.28 3.94
N LEU A 153 -11.60 -2.87 3.95
CA LEU A 153 -11.88 -4.12 3.22
C LEU A 153 -11.64 -4.01 1.71
N VAL A 154 -11.74 -2.81 1.14
CA VAL A 154 -11.43 -2.58 -0.28
C VAL A 154 -10.00 -2.99 -0.65
N HIS A 155 -9.06 -2.95 0.30
CA HIS A 155 -7.67 -3.35 0.07
C HIS A 155 -7.45 -4.87 0.01
N LEU A 156 -8.50 -5.66 0.25
CA LEU A 156 -8.48 -7.09 -0.08
C LEU A 156 -8.63 -7.36 -1.58
N LEU A 157 -9.19 -6.39 -2.33
CA LEU A 157 -9.31 -6.51 -3.78
C LEU A 157 -7.94 -6.33 -4.45
N PRO A 158 -7.64 -7.10 -5.51
CA PRO A 158 -6.47 -6.84 -6.32
C PRO A 158 -6.48 -5.40 -6.87
N PRO A 159 -5.34 -4.70 -6.95
CA PRO A 159 -5.27 -3.27 -7.26
C PRO A 159 -6.02 -2.83 -8.53
N GLN A 160 -5.97 -3.64 -9.60
CA GLN A 160 -6.68 -3.35 -10.85
C GLN A 160 -8.21 -3.28 -10.70
N PHE A 161 -8.77 -3.85 -9.62
CA PHE A 161 -10.20 -3.76 -9.32
C PHE A 161 -10.55 -2.59 -8.38
N GLN A 162 -9.55 -1.88 -7.87
CA GLN A 162 -9.72 -0.70 -7.02
C GLN A 162 -9.74 0.62 -7.80
N GLU A 163 -9.46 0.60 -9.09
CA GLU A 163 -9.39 1.77 -9.95
C GLU A 163 -10.75 2.45 -10.18
N GLY A 164 -10.73 3.74 -10.50
CA GLY A 164 -11.91 4.52 -10.89
C GLY A 164 -12.76 5.02 -9.74
N GLY A 165 -12.31 4.85 -8.48
CA GLY A 165 -13.02 5.35 -7.30
C GLY A 165 -14.19 4.48 -6.84
N THR A 166 -14.87 4.91 -5.78
CA THR A 166 -15.88 4.12 -5.05
C THR A 166 -17.01 3.61 -5.95
N ASP A 167 -17.55 4.46 -6.82
CA ASP A 167 -18.69 4.06 -7.68
C ASP A 167 -18.29 2.98 -8.67
N ALA A 168 -17.10 3.07 -9.25
CA ALA A 168 -16.57 2.06 -10.15
C ALA A 168 -16.30 0.73 -9.43
N ILE A 169 -15.79 0.77 -8.21
CA ILE A 169 -15.61 -0.43 -7.36
C ILE A 169 -16.95 -1.08 -7.06
N CYS A 170 -17.95 -0.29 -6.63
CA CYS A 170 -19.29 -0.79 -6.36
C CYS A 170 -19.94 -1.43 -7.60
N ALA A 171 -19.78 -0.82 -8.77
CA ALA A 171 -20.27 -1.38 -10.03
C ALA A 171 -19.62 -2.73 -10.37
N ARG A 172 -18.29 -2.85 -10.18
CA ARG A 172 -17.57 -4.12 -10.38
C ARG A 172 -18.03 -5.20 -9.40
N LEU A 173 -18.22 -4.85 -8.13
CA LEU A 173 -18.70 -5.78 -7.12
C LEU A 173 -20.17 -6.19 -7.33
N ALA A 174 -20.97 -5.37 -8.00
CA ALA A 174 -22.35 -5.71 -8.40
C ALA A 174 -22.39 -6.65 -9.61
N ASP A 175 -21.38 -6.66 -10.48
CA ASP A 175 -21.31 -7.51 -11.67
C ASP A 175 -20.82 -8.95 -11.30
N PRO A 176 -21.66 -9.99 -11.51
CA PRO A 176 -21.26 -11.37 -11.23
C PRO A 176 -20.07 -11.87 -12.04
N SER A 177 -19.86 -11.36 -13.24
CA SER A 177 -18.71 -11.74 -14.09
C SER A 177 -17.42 -11.19 -13.52
N CYS A 178 -17.46 -9.94 -13.08
CA CYS A 178 -16.32 -9.28 -12.45
C CYS A 178 -15.96 -9.93 -11.10
N ARG A 179 -16.95 -10.30 -10.26
CA ARG A 179 -16.69 -11.06 -9.02
C ARG A 179 -15.99 -12.40 -9.28
N LYS A 180 -16.36 -13.12 -10.33
CA LYS A 180 -15.67 -14.37 -10.71
C LYS A 180 -14.21 -14.12 -11.08
N GLU A 181 -13.91 -13.05 -11.77
CA GLU A 181 -12.54 -12.65 -12.11
C GLU A 181 -11.75 -12.30 -10.83
N ILE A 182 -12.31 -11.48 -9.95
CA ILE A 182 -11.71 -11.14 -8.65
C ILE A 182 -11.39 -12.42 -7.86
N THR A 183 -12.38 -13.30 -7.72
CA THR A 183 -12.21 -14.58 -7.03
C THR A 183 -11.11 -15.44 -7.62
N LYS A 184 -11.01 -15.49 -8.97
CA LYS A 184 -9.96 -16.22 -9.66
C LYS A 184 -8.58 -15.68 -9.33
N VAL A 185 -8.42 -14.35 -9.29
CA VAL A 185 -7.15 -13.71 -8.94
C VAL A 185 -6.79 -13.94 -7.48
N LEU A 186 -7.74 -13.78 -6.55
CA LEU A 186 -7.54 -13.98 -5.11
C LEU A 186 -7.18 -15.42 -4.72
N LYS A 187 -7.60 -16.42 -5.52
CA LYS A 187 -7.28 -17.84 -5.30
C LYS A 187 -5.88 -18.24 -5.79
N GLN A 188 -5.11 -17.31 -6.31
CA GLN A 188 -3.76 -17.57 -6.84
C GLN A 188 -2.70 -16.81 -6.02
N PRO A 189 -1.52 -17.41 -5.79
CA PRO A 189 -0.38 -16.66 -5.29
C PRO A 189 -0.07 -15.48 -6.20
N SER A 190 0.35 -14.36 -5.62
CA SER A 190 0.68 -13.15 -6.39
C SER A 190 1.99 -12.56 -5.92
N ASP A 191 2.90 -12.32 -6.87
CA ASP A 191 4.11 -11.53 -6.64
C ASP A 191 3.89 -10.03 -6.95
N ILE A 192 2.72 -9.69 -7.52
CA ILE A 192 2.40 -8.34 -8.01
C ILE A 192 1.77 -7.50 -6.89
N PHE A 193 0.90 -8.11 -6.08
CA PHE A 193 0.22 -7.41 -4.97
C PHE A 193 0.18 -8.29 -3.72
N GLU A 194 -0.03 -7.65 -2.57
CA GLU A 194 -0.20 -8.35 -1.31
C GLU A 194 -1.57 -9.01 -1.23
N ASN A 195 -1.62 -10.32 -1.44
CA ASN A 195 -2.86 -11.09 -1.32
C ASN A 195 -3.13 -11.44 0.16
N ILE A 196 -3.75 -10.51 0.88
CA ILE A 196 -4.06 -10.68 2.32
C ILE A 196 -4.96 -11.90 2.55
N VAL A 197 -5.84 -12.23 1.59
CA VAL A 197 -6.73 -13.40 1.68
C VAL A 197 -5.92 -14.69 1.69
N GLU A 198 -4.90 -14.80 0.85
CA GLU A 198 -4.00 -15.97 0.81
C GLU A 198 -3.08 -16.01 2.04
N LEU A 199 -2.57 -14.86 2.47
CA LEU A 199 -1.63 -14.76 3.60
C LEU A 199 -2.28 -15.04 4.97
N ALA A 200 -3.52 -14.58 5.18
CA ALA A 200 -4.21 -14.65 6.47
C ALA A 200 -5.31 -15.71 6.51
N GLY A 201 -6.03 -15.93 5.41
CA GLY A 201 -7.27 -16.68 5.36
C GLY A 201 -8.47 -15.89 5.89
N PHE A 202 -9.66 -16.16 5.35
CA PHE A 202 -10.90 -15.47 5.76
C PHE A 202 -11.27 -15.67 7.24
N GLU A 203 -10.76 -16.71 7.88
CA GLU A 203 -10.93 -16.99 9.32
C GLU A 203 -10.23 -15.96 10.20
N ARG A 204 -9.24 -15.26 9.67
CA ARG A 204 -8.42 -14.24 10.38
C ARG A 204 -8.63 -12.82 9.87
N ILE A 205 -9.53 -12.62 8.93
CA ILE A 205 -9.95 -11.29 8.47
C ILE A 205 -11.24 -10.95 9.16
N TYR A 206 -11.23 -9.93 10.03
CA TYR A 206 -12.37 -9.58 10.87
C TYR A 206 -12.97 -8.25 10.44
N ALA A 207 -14.31 -8.19 10.39
CA ALA A 207 -15.03 -6.94 10.24
C ALA A 207 -14.97 -6.17 11.57
N SER A 208 -14.24 -5.05 11.63
CA SER A 208 -14.08 -4.27 12.86
C SER A 208 -15.12 -3.17 13.00
N THR A 209 -15.26 -2.32 11.98
CA THR A 209 -16.17 -1.17 11.99
C THR A 209 -17.10 -1.25 10.78
N LEU A 210 -18.40 -1.29 11.05
CA LEU A 210 -19.46 -1.36 10.03
C LEU A 210 -20.41 -0.20 10.22
N HIS A 211 -20.45 0.72 9.25
CA HIS A 211 -21.24 1.95 9.34
C HIS A 211 -22.73 1.73 9.09
N THR A 212 -23.09 0.74 8.26
CA THR A 212 -24.48 0.44 7.94
C THR A 212 -25.12 -0.36 9.07
N GLU A 213 -26.23 0.11 9.61
CA GLU A 213 -26.92 -0.49 10.76
C GLU A 213 -27.24 -1.98 10.55
N LYS A 214 -27.68 -2.34 9.35
CA LYS A 214 -27.94 -3.73 8.93
C LYS A 214 -26.77 -4.68 9.21
N PHE A 215 -25.53 -4.20 9.13
CA PHE A 215 -24.32 -5.03 9.25
C PHE A 215 -23.60 -4.89 10.59
N ARG A 216 -24.04 -4.00 11.49
CA ARG A 216 -23.38 -3.75 12.78
C ARG A 216 -23.20 -5.00 13.65
N SER A 217 -24.14 -5.94 13.56
CA SER A 217 -24.10 -7.21 14.31
C SER A 217 -22.94 -8.13 13.91
N PHE A 218 -22.30 -7.88 12.77
CA PHE A 218 -21.15 -8.64 12.30
C PHE A 218 -19.81 -8.11 12.80
N ALA A 219 -19.81 -6.95 13.47
CA ALA A 219 -18.57 -6.39 14.03
C ALA A 219 -17.90 -7.38 14.99
N GLY A 220 -16.59 -7.60 14.81
CA GLY A 220 -15.80 -8.57 15.55
C GLY A 220 -15.93 -10.02 15.05
N GLN A 221 -16.67 -10.26 13.98
CA GLN A 221 -16.76 -11.59 13.36
C GLN A 221 -15.79 -11.70 12.18
N SER A 222 -15.25 -12.90 11.94
CA SER A 222 -14.45 -13.17 10.74
C SER A 222 -15.32 -13.22 9.49
N ILE A 223 -14.72 -12.90 8.34
CA ILE A 223 -15.40 -12.99 7.04
C ILE A 223 -15.90 -14.42 6.79
N ALA A 224 -15.11 -15.44 7.14
CA ALA A 224 -15.54 -16.84 7.03
C ALA A 224 -16.82 -17.11 7.82
N LYS A 225 -16.92 -16.62 9.07
CA LYS A 225 -18.11 -16.79 9.89
C LYS A 225 -19.32 -16.01 9.37
N ILE A 226 -19.10 -14.84 8.82
CA ILE A 226 -20.16 -14.04 8.19
C ILE A 226 -20.70 -14.79 6.97
N ALA A 227 -19.82 -15.26 6.10
CA ALA A 227 -20.20 -16.04 4.91
C ALA A 227 -21.01 -17.30 5.26
N GLU A 228 -20.59 -18.03 6.30
CA GLU A 228 -21.35 -19.20 6.81
C GLU A 228 -22.79 -18.82 7.21
N GLN A 229 -23.00 -17.68 7.88
CA GLN A 229 -24.34 -17.23 8.28
C GLN A 229 -25.24 -16.89 7.08
N PHE A 230 -24.65 -16.50 5.95
CA PHE A 230 -25.37 -16.26 4.69
C PHE A 230 -25.46 -17.50 3.81
N GLY A 231 -24.82 -18.61 4.17
CA GLY A 231 -24.74 -19.82 3.33
C GLY A 231 -23.98 -19.57 2.02
N GLN A 232 -22.96 -18.68 2.05
CA GLN A 232 -22.19 -18.26 0.89
C GLN A 232 -20.72 -18.69 0.99
N ASP A 233 -20.02 -18.77 -0.14
CA ASP A 233 -18.57 -18.88 -0.16
C ASP A 233 -17.98 -17.54 0.33
N PRO A 234 -16.93 -17.54 1.19
CA PRO A 234 -16.28 -16.30 1.64
C PRO A 234 -15.76 -15.37 0.52
N TYR A 235 -15.60 -15.89 -0.69
CA TYR A 235 -15.25 -15.09 -1.87
C TYR A 235 -16.44 -14.35 -2.50
N ASP A 236 -17.68 -14.72 -2.18
CA ASP A 236 -18.90 -14.08 -2.69
C ASP A 236 -19.33 -12.88 -1.82
#